data_ee7b57082cce2622781fca4a20c9a162
#
_entry.id   ee7b57082cce2622781fca4a20c9a162
#
_cell.length_a   1.000
_cell.length_b   1.000
_cell.length_c   1.000
_cell.angle_alpha   90.00
_cell.angle_beta   90.00
_cell.angle_gamma   90.00
#
_symmetry.space_group_name_H-M   'P 1'
#
loop_
_entity.id
_entity.type
_entity.pdbx_description
1 polymer ?
#
loop_
_entity_poly.entity_id
_entity_poly.type
_entity_poly.pdbx_seq_one_letter_code
_entity_poly.pdbx_strand_id
1 'polypeptide(L)'
;MTSDHTAPAEATAEYAPEHAPRLRWADHAPEVYKAMVRLDAAARRGLDPKLLELVKVRASQLNRCAMCLDMHSKDALAAGESVERIVQLSAWEESAHFYTEKELAALALTEAVTVLTDGFVPDEVYASAAAHFEEPELAQLIAAITVINAWNRFGVTCRMTPGHYSPGRH
;
A
#
# COMPACT_ATOMS: atom_id res chain seq x y z
N MET A 1 -11.01 -5.19 -56.93
CA MET A 1 -9.98 -4.45 -56.20
C MET A 1 -10.19 -4.72 -54.72
N THR A 2 -9.53 -5.74 -54.19
CA THR A 2 -9.59 -6.16 -52.81
C THR A 2 -8.48 -5.40 -52.07
N SER A 3 -8.85 -4.45 -51.21
CA SER A 3 -7.94 -3.73 -50.34
C SER A 3 -7.46 -4.64 -49.24
N ASP A 4 -6.22 -5.08 -49.35
CA ASP A 4 -5.53 -5.84 -48.32
C ASP A 4 -5.18 -4.85 -47.18
N HIS A 5 -5.94 -4.85 -46.07
CA HIS A 5 -5.65 -4.13 -44.86
C HIS A 5 -4.82 -5.06 -43.96
N THR A 6 -3.54 -5.16 -44.25
CA THR A 6 -2.56 -5.69 -43.29
C THR A 6 -2.47 -4.73 -42.12
N ALA A 7 -3.01 -5.14 -40.98
CA ALA A 7 -2.81 -4.44 -39.71
C ALA A 7 -1.31 -4.33 -39.41
N PRO A 8 -0.80 -3.17 -38.95
CA PRO A 8 0.60 -3.04 -38.59
C PRO A 8 0.93 -4.02 -37.47
N ALA A 9 2.03 -4.75 -37.62
CA ALA A 9 2.56 -5.62 -36.56
C ALA A 9 2.78 -4.77 -35.30
N GLU A 10 2.12 -5.12 -34.18
CA GLU A 10 2.41 -4.51 -32.89
C GLU A 10 3.90 -4.70 -32.60
N ALA A 11 4.62 -3.59 -32.60
CA ALA A 11 6.00 -3.59 -32.13
C ALA A 11 5.99 -4.01 -30.67
N THR A 12 6.51 -5.20 -30.34
CA THR A 12 6.69 -5.65 -28.96
C THR A 12 7.64 -4.69 -28.28
N ALA A 13 7.11 -3.86 -27.39
CA ALA A 13 7.92 -2.95 -26.60
C ALA A 13 8.94 -3.75 -25.79
N GLU A 14 10.23 -3.49 -26.01
CA GLU A 14 11.30 -4.12 -25.26
C GLU A 14 11.43 -3.38 -23.91
N TYR A 15 10.90 -4.01 -22.83
CA TYR A 15 10.98 -3.46 -21.50
C TYR A 15 12.36 -3.71 -20.89
N ALA A 16 12.77 -2.81 -19.98
CA ALA A 16 13.99 -3.00 -19.22
C ALA A 16 13.93 -4.33 -18.43
N PRO A 17 15.07 -5.05 -18.31
CA PRO A 17 15.10 -6.32 -17.60
C PRO A 17 14.75 -6.13 -16.13
N GLU A 18 14.08 -7.14 -15.56
CA GLU A 18 13.75 -7.18 -14.15
C GLU A 18 15.04 -7.20 -13.30
N HIS A 19 15.07 -6.39 -12.24
CA HIS A 19 16.21 -6.38 -11.33
C HIS A 19 16.15 -7.52 -10.30
N ALA A 20 17.27 -8.08 -9.93
CA ALA A 20 17.36 -8.99 -8.79
C ALA A 20 17.30 -8.21 -7.45
N PRO A 21 16.76 -8.79 -6.37
CA PRO A 21 16.83 -8.20 -5.04
C PRO A 21 18.27 -8.09 -4.56
N ARG A 22 18.58 -7.06 -3.76
CA ARG A 22 19.91 -6.89 -3.13
C ARG A 22 20.20 -7.94 -2.08
N LEU A 23 19.16 -8.32 -1.33
CA LEU A 23 19.24 -9.30 -0.25
C LEU A 23 17.88 -10.00 -0.09
N ARG A 24 17.92 -11.32 -0.03
CA ARG A 24 16.77 -12.14 0.37
C ARG A 24 16.70 -12.21 1.90
N TRP A 25 16.37 -11.09 2.52
CA TRP A 25 16.49 -10.90 3.97
C TRP A 25 15.69 -11.91 4.80
N ALA A 26 14.54 -12.38 4.29
CA ALA A 26 13.73 -13.39 4.97
C ALA A 26 14.48 -14.73 5.14
N ASP A 27 15.36 -15.09 4.19
CA ASP A 27 16.18 -16.30 4.24
C ASP A 27 17.29 -16.16 5.30
N HIS A 28 17.79 -14.94 5.52
CA HIS A 28 18.89 -14.65 6.46
C HIS A 28 18.44 -14.26 7.87
N ALA A 29 17.19 -13.78 8.00
CA ALA A 29 16.60 -13.41 9.28
C ALA A 29 15.18 -14.01 9.43
N PRO A 30 15.01 -15.35 9.37
CA PRO A 30 13.70 -15.99 9.31
C PRO A 30 12.84 -15.74 10.55
N GLU A 31 13.44 -15.60 11.72
CA GLU A 31 12.69 -15.32 12.95
C GLU A 31 12.16 -13.88 12.98
N VAL A 32 12.89 -12.92 12.42
CA VAL A 32 12.41 -11.53 12.23
C VAL A 32 11.25 -11.52 11.24
N TYR A 33 11.39 -12.22 10.11
CA TYR A 33 10.33 -12.34 9.11
C TYR A 33 9.04 -12.91 9.72
N LYS A 34 9.14 -14.04 10.44
CA LYS A 34 8.00 -14.66 11.13
C LYS A 34 7.35 -13.73 12.16
N ALA A 35 8.17 -12.97 12.90
CA ALA A 35 7.66 -11.99 13.87
C ALA A 35 6.89 -10.86 13.18
N MET A 36 7.40 -10.35 12.06
CA MET A 36 6.73 -9.33 11.23
C MET A 36 5.39 -9.84 10.67
N VAL A 37 5.34 -11.08 10.17
CA VAL A 37 4.09 -11.69 9.68
C VAL A 37 3.06 -11.79 10.80
N ARG A 38 3.46 -12.21 12.01
CA ARG A 38 2.55 -12.26 13.18
C ARG A 38 2.08 -10.87 13.60
N LEU A 39 2.95 -9.87 13.56
CA LEU A 39 2.61 -8.49 13.89
C LEU A 39 1.62 -7.92 12.87
N ASP A 40 1.84 -8.14 11.57
CA ASP A 40 0.91 -7.74 10.51
C ASP A 40 -0.48 -8.39 10.69
N ALA A 41 -0.50 -9.69 10.96
CA ALA A 41 -1.75 -10.41 11.22
C ALA A 41 -2.49 -9.90 12.47
N ALA A 42 -1.77 -9.42 13.49
CA ALA A 42 -2.37 -8.81 14.67
C ALA A 42 -2.90 -7.41 14.38
N ALA A 43 -2.13 -6.59 13.67
CA ALA A 43 -2.46 -5.19 13.37
C ALA A 43 -3.69 -5.01 12.46
N ARG A 44 -4.00 -5.99 11.62
CA ARG A 44 -5.17 -5.92 10.71
C ARG A 44 -6.51 -6.26 11.35
N ARG A 45 -6.52 -6.77 12.59
CA ARG A 45 -7.74 -7.25 13.23
C ARG A 45 -8.71 -6.11 13.52
N GLY A 46 -9.99 -6.32 13.14
CA GLY A 46 -11.05 -5.35 13.42
C GLY A 46 -11.10 -4.15 12.48
N LEU A 47 -10.15 -4.03 11.54
CA LEU A 47 -10.18 -3.00 10.51
C LEU A 47 -10.97 -3.48 9.28
N ASP A 48 -11.68 -2.58 8.63
CA ASP A 48 -12.28 -2.84 7.34
C ASP A 48 -11.20 -3.19 6.31
N PRO A 49 -11.33 -4.30 5.55
CA PRO A 49 -10.30 -4.73 4.61
C PRO A 49 -9.99 -3.72 3.51
N LYS A 50 -10.98 -3.00 3.00
CA LYS A 50 -10.76 -1.99 1.95
C LYS A 50 -10.01 -0.79 2.50
N LEU A 51 -10.45 -0.27 3.64
CA LEU A 51 -9.75 0.81 4.34
C LEU A 51 -8.30 0.44 4.63
N LEU A 52 -8.06 -0.77 5.12
CA LEU A 52 -6.71 -1.27 5.41
C LEU A 52 -5.82 -1.25 4.16
N GLU A 53 -6.33 -1.71 3.01
CA GLU A 53 -5.54 -1.73 1.79
C GLU A 53 -5.32 -0.30 1.23
N LEU A 54 -6.28 0.63 1.32
CA LEU A 54 -6.08 2.04 0.97
C LEU A 54 -4.92 2.66 1.79
N VAL A 55 -4.92 2.44 3.11
CA VAL A 55 -3.86 2.88 4.02
C VAL A 55 -2.50 2.30 3.62
N LYS A 56 -2.44 1.00 3.35
CA LYS A 56 -1.19 0.32 2.95
C LYS A 56 -0.67 0.79 1.59
N VAL A 57 -1.56 0.98 0.62
CA VAL A 57 -1.19 1.55 -0.69
C VAL A 57 -0.66 2.96 -0.52
N ARG A 58 -1.35 3.83 0.25
CA ARG A 58 -0.90 5.21 0.45
C ARG A 58 0.47 5.29 1.13
N ALA A 59 0.68 4.57 2.22
CA ALA A 59 2.00 4.49 2.88
C ALA A 59 3.09 4.00 1.92
N SER A 60 2.76 3.02 1.05
CA SER A 60 3.70 2.48 0.07
C SER A 60 4.01 3.44 -1.07
N GLN A 61 3.07 4.31 -1.46
CA GLN A 61 3.32 5.42 -2.40
C GLN A 61 4.33 6.41 -1.82
N LEU A 62 4.12 6.85 -0.58
CA LEU A 62 5.00 7.78 0.13
C LEU A 62 6.42 7.23 0.29
N ASN A 63 6.53 5.96 0.67
CA ASN A 63 7.80 5.25 0.83
C ASN A 63 8.40 4.74 -0.48
N ARG A 64 7.71 4.86 -1.62
CA ARG A 64 8.15 4.38 -2.95
C ARG A 64 8.50 2.89 -2.97
N CYS A 65 7.72 2.06 -2.27
CA CYS A 65 7.92 0.62 -2.22
C CYS A 65 7.19 -0.09 -3.37
N ALA A 66 7.87 -0.37 -4.48
CA ALA A 66 7.27 -0.98 -5.66
C ALA A 66 6.66 -2.37 -5.36
N MET A 67 7.35 -3.23 -4.59
CA MET A 67 6.83 -4.54 -4.18
C MET A 67 5.55 -4.41 -3.35
N CYS A 68 5.53 -3.45 -2.40
CA CYS A 68 4.36 -3.24 -1.55
C CYS A 68 3.18 -2.66 -2.35
N LEU A 69 3.46 -1.77 -3.30
CA LEU A 69 2.43 -1.26 -4.23
C LEU A 69 1.83 -2.38 -5.07
N ASP A 70 2.67 -3.26 -5.66
CA ASP A 70 2.21 -4.41 -6.43
C ASP A 70 1.31 -5.32 -5.58
N MET A 71 1.71 -5.63 -4.37
CA MET A 71 0.96 -6.50 -3.45
C MET A 71 -0.37 -5.86 -3.06
N HIS A 72 -0.32 -4.69 -2.43
CA HIS A 72 -1.49 -4.08 -1.81
C HIS A 72 -2.51 -3.52 -2.79
N SER A 73 -2.10 -3.09 -3.99
CA SER A 73 -3.06 -2.74 -5.04
C SER A 73 -3.83 -3.96 -5.54
N LYS A 74 -3.18 -5.11 -5.67
CA LYS A 74 -3.83 -6.38 -6.04
C LYS A 74 -4.76 -6.89 -4.94
N ASP A 75 -4.35 -6.79 -3.66
CA ASP A 75 -5.20 -7.16 -2.52
C ASP A 75 -6.41 -6.24 -2.40
N ALA A 76 -6.25 -4.93 -2.61
CA ALA A 76 -7.35 -3.96 -2.66
C ALA A 76 -8.38 -4.34 -3.74
N LEU A 77 -7.92 -4.64 -4.96
CA LEU A 77 -8.79 -5.08 -6.05
C LEU A 77 -9.51 -6.39 -5.70
N ALA A 78 -8.80 -7.35 -5.10
CA ALA A 78 -9.39 -8.62 -4.66
C ALA A 78 -10.43 -8.42 -3.53
N ALA A 79 -10.27 -7.40 -2.69
CA ALA A 79 -11.24 -6.99 -1.68
C ALA A 79 -12.44 -6.21 -2.28
N GLY A 80 -12.45 -5.99 -3.60
CA GLY A 80 -13.54 -5.30 -4.31
C GLY A 80 -13.39 -3.77 -4.31
N GLU A 81 -12.17 -3.27 -4.19
CA GLU A 81 -11.88 -1.86 -4.40
C GLU A 81 -11.82 -1.54 -5.91
N SER A 82 -12.06 -0.30 -6.31
CA SER A 82 -11.99 0.11 -7.70
C SER A 82 -10.59 0.58 -8.10
N VAL A 83 -10.22 0.32 -9.35
CA VAL A 83 -8.96 0.85 -9.93
C VAL A 83 -8.93 2.36 -9.84
N GLU A 84 -10.07 3.03 -10.06
CA GLU A 84 -10.20 4.47 -10.03
C GLU A 84 -9.81 5.05 -8.65
N ARG A 85 -10.35 4.49 -7.56
CA ARG A 85 -10.01 4.93 -6.21
C ARG A 85 -8.55 4.67 -5.86
N ILE A 86 -8.00 3.52 -6.28
CA ILE A 86 -6.58 3.19 -6.06
C ILE A 86 -5.66 4.17 -6.77
N VAL A 87 -5.98 4.54 -8.02
CA VAL A 87 -5.18 5.50 -8.80
C VAL A 87 -5.24 6.90 -8.19
N GLN A 88 -6.41 7.31 -7.69
CA GLN A 88 -6.62 8.63 -7.08
C GLN A 88 -5.95 8.80 -5.71
N LEU A 89 -5.53 7.72 -5.04
CA LEU A 89 -4.87 7.79 -3.73
C LEU A 89 -3.63 8.70 -3.69
N SER A 90 -2.93 8.86 -4.81
CA SER A 90 -1.75 9.75 -4.87
C SER A 90 -2.11 11.24 -4.81
N ALA A 91 -3.38 11.57 -5.07
CA ALA A 91 -3.94 12.91 -5.09
C ALA A 91 -5.30 12.95 -4.35
N TRP A 92 -5.41 12.20 -3.25
CA TRP A 92 -6.66 11.98 -2.54
C TRP A 92 -7.30 13.28 -2.02
N GLU A 93 -6.50 14.29 -1.68
CA GLU A 93 -7.00 15.59 -1.23
C GLU A 93 -7.80 16.32 -2.31
N GLU A 94 -7.33 16.29 -3.57
CA GLU A 94 -8.00 16.86 -4.73
C GLU A 94 -9.23 16.02 -5.15
N SER A 95 -9.19 14.73 -4.87
CA SER A 95 -10.22 13.75 -5.24
C SER A 95 -11.01 13.23 -4.02
N ALA A 96 -11.17 14.05 -2.99
CA ALA A 96 -11.80 13.68 -1.72
C ALA A 96 -13.20 13.06 -1.88
N HIS A 97 -13.95 13.43 -2.91
CA HIS A 97 -15.29 12.89 -3.20
C HIS A 97 -15.32 11.39 -3.53
N PHE A 98 -14.17 10.74 -3.74
CA PHE A 98 -14.07 9.29 -3.90
C PHE A 98 -14.02 8.54 -2.56
N TYR A 99 -13.82 9.22 -1.45
CA TYR A 99 -13.56 8.63 -0.13
C TYR A 99 -14.57 9.12 0.90
N THR A 100 -14.85 8.27 1.88
CA THR A 100 -15.65 8.66 3.05
C THR A 100 -14.82 9.52 4.00
N GLU A 101 -15.48 10.29 4.89
CA GLU A 101 -14.78 11.09 5.91
C GLU A 101 -13.85 10.23 6.79
N LYS A 102 -14.27 8.99 7.12
CA LYS A 102 -13.45 8.04 7.86
C LYS A 102 -12.19 7.63 7.09
N GLU A 103 -12.32 7.39 5.79
CA GLU A 103 -11.16 7.06 4.93
C GLU A 103 -10.22 8.26 4.76
N LEU A 104 -10.77 9.47 4.58
CA LEU A 104 -9.99 10.71 4.50
C LEU A 104 -9.17 10.93 5.78
N ALA A 105 -9.78 10.76 6.95
CA ALA A 105 -9.10 10.86 8.24
C ALA A 105 -7.99 9.80 8.39
N ALA A 106 -8.24 8.57 7.94
CA ALA A 106 -7.23 7.51 7.94
C ALA A 106 -6.07 7.80 6.98
N LEU A 107 -6.34 8.35 5.80
CA LEU A 107 -5.31 8.73 4.82
C LEU A 107 -4.43 9.86 5.35
N ALA A 108 -5.02 10.91 5.94
CA ALA A 108 -4.29 11.99 6.58
C ALA A 108 -3.38 11.49 7.73
N LEU A 109 -3.91 10.62 8.59
CA LEU A 109 -3.11 10.00 9.66
C LEU A 109 -2.00 9.10 9.09
N THR A 110 -2.27 8.38 8.00
CA THR A 110 -1.27 7.55 7.31
C THR A 110 -0.09 8.38 6.82
N GLU A 111 -0.36 9.53 6.23
CA GLU A 111 0.70 10.44 5.77
C GLU A 111 1.52 10.99 6.93
N ALA A 112 0.88 11.53 7.94
CA ALA A 112 1.56 12.11 9.10
C ALA A 112 2.45 11.08 9.83
N VAL A 113 1.96 9.85 10.02
CA VAL A 113 2.74 8.76 10.65
C VAL A 113 3.84 8.23 9.72
N THR A 114 3.63 8.25 8.40
CA THR A 114 4.62 7.76 7.44
C THR A 114 5.79 8.75 7.28
N VAL A 115 5.50 10.05 7.26
CA VAL A 115 6.48 11.13 7.04
C VAL A 115 6.68 11.93 8.34
N LEU A 116 7.03 11.23 9.42
CA LEU A 116 7.18 11.82 10.77
C LEU A 116 8.14 13.01 10.84
N THR A 117 9.10 13.11 9.92
CA THR A 117 10.08 14.19 9.87
C THR A 117 9.53 15.50 9.30
N ASP A 118 8.33 15.46 8.75
CA ASP A 118 7.64 16.62 8.18
C ASP A 118 6.44 16.96 9.07
N GLY A 119 6.68 17.73 10.14
CA GLY A 119 5.62 18.22 11.04
C GLY A 119 5.13 17.22 12.09
N PHE A 120 5.73 16.05 12.20
CA PHE A 120 5.31 14.97 13.12
C PHE A 120 3.86 14.50 12.81
N VAL A 121 3.07 14.26 13.85
CA VAL A 121 1.62 14.02 13.75
C VAL A 121 0.92 15.23 14.37
N PRO A 122 0.38 16.16 13.56
CA PRO A 122 -0.32 17.32 14.08
C PRO A 122 -1.55 16.92 14.93
N ASP A 123 -1.82 17.65 15.98
CA ASP A 123 -2.95 17.36 16.88
C ASP A 123 -4.28 17.32 16.15
N GLU A 124 -4.47 18.20 15.16
CA GLU A 124 -5.68 18.23 14.33
C GLU A 124 -5.85 16.99 13.46
N VAL A 125 -4.76 16.39 12.94
CA VAL A 125 -4.82 15.14 12.17
C VAL A 125 -5.18 13.98 13.08
N TYR A 126 -4.58 13.91 14.27
CA TYR A 126 -4.92 12.89 15.27
C TYR A 126 -6.37 13.05 15.73
N ALA A 127 -6.80 14.27 16.04
CA ALA A 127 -8.17 14.56 16.49
C ALA A 127 -9.21 14.20 15.42
N SER A 128 -8.91 14.46 14.14
CA SER A 128 -9.76 14.06 13.02
C SER A 128 -9.93 12.54 12.96
N ALA A 129 -8.83 11.78 13.06
CA ALA A 129 -8.91 10.33 13.12
C ALA A 129 -9.70 9.85 14.37
N ALA A 130 -9.42 10.40 15.54
CA ALA A 130 -10.12 10.05 16.77
C ALA A 130 -11.63 10.36 16.74
N ALA A 131 -12.08 11.27 15.89
CA ALA A 131 -13.51 11.54 15.70
C ALA A 131 -14.24 10.48 14.85
N HIS A 132 -13.51 9.68 14.07
CA HIS A 132 -14.08 8.69 13.14
C HIS A 132 -13.79 7.23 13.51
N PHE A 133 -12.91 7.00 14.50
CA PHE A 133 -12.52 5.67 14.97
C PHE A 133 -12.68 5.57 16.48
N GLU A 134 -13.30 4.49 16.95
CA GLU A 134 -13.27 4.14 18.37
C GLU A 134 -11.82 3.84 18.81
N GLU A 135 -11.47 4.08 20.07
CA GLU A 135 -10.11 3.91 20.59
C GLU A 135 -9.43 2.57 20.21
N PRO A 136 -10.11 1.40 20.30
CA PRO A 136 -9.49 0.14 19.89
C PRO A 136 -9.22 0.08 18.38
N GLU A 137 -10.13 0.62 17.55
CA GLU A 137 -9.97 0.64 16.10
C GLU A 137 -8.87 1.64 15.68
N LEU A 138 -8.80 2.80 16.33
CA LEU A 138 -7.73 3.78 16.13
C LEU A 138 -6.35 3.20 16.47
N ALA A 139 -6.26 2.49 17.59
CA ALA A 139 -5.02 1.80 17.97
C ALA A 139 -4.59 0.75 16.93
N GLN A 140 -5.55 0.00 16.37
CA GLN A 140 -5.28 -0.95 15.28
C GLN A 140 -4.87 -0.23 13.99
N LEU A 141 -5.49 0.89 13.64
CA LEU A 141 -5.11 1.70 12.49
C LEU A 141 -3.66 2.19 12.62
N ILE A 142 -3.28 2.74 13.77
CA ILE A 142 -1.91 3.20 14.05
C ILE A 142 -0.93 2.02 13.95
N ALA A 143 -1.28 0.87 14.49
CA ALA A 143 -0.47 -0.35 14.39
C ALA A 143 -0.31 -0.78 12.91
N ALA A 144 -1.37 -0.79 12.11
CA ALA A 144 -1.33 -1.16 10.70
C ALA A 144 -0.44 -0.21 9.89
N ILE A 145 -0.55 1.11 10.11
CA ILE A 145 0.32 2.11 9.49
C ILE A 145 1.80 1.87 9.89
N THR A 146 2.06 1.61 11.15
CA THR A 146 3.43 1.32 11.64
C THR A 146 4.00 0.07 10.98
N VAL A 147 3.22 -0.98 10.88
CA VAL A 147 3.63 -2.26 10.30
C VAL A 147 3.91 -2.14 8.81
N ILE A 148 3.03 -1.48 8.03
CA ILE A 148 3.30 -1.28 6.60
C ILE A 148 4.54 -0.43 6.39
N ASN A 149 4.79 0.58 7.21
CA ASN A 149 6.03 1.35 7.16
C ASN A 149 7.27 0.50 7.44
N ALA A 150 7.20 -0.48 8.35
CA ALA A 150 8.28 -1.42 8.59
C ALA A 150 8.52 -2.32 7.37
N TRP A 151 7.47 -2.90 6.77
CA TRP A 151 7.55 -3.67 5.53
C TRP A 151 8.14 -2.87 4.36
N ASN A 152 7.72 -1.62 4.20
CA ASN A 152 8.25 -0.74 3.15
C ASN A 152 9.77 -0.56 3.28
N ARG A 153 10.30 -0.46 4.51
CA ARG A 153 11.76 -0.33 4.74
C ARG A 153 12.51 -1.57 4.30
N PHE A 154 12.00 -2.77 4.58
CA PHE A 154 12.59 -4.00 4.04
C PHE A 154 12.48 -4.06 2.51
N GLY A 155 11.30 -3.76 1.96
CA GLY A 155 11.04 -3.79 0.53
C GLY A 155 11.97 -2.89 -0.27
N VAL A 156 12.12 -1.65 0.15
CA VAL A 156 12.97 -0.64 -0.51
C VAL A 156 14.45 -0.94 -0.29
N THR A 157 14.87 -1.21 0.96
CA THR A 157 16.29 -1.45 1.28
C THR A 157 16.83 -2.68 0.59
N CYS A 158 16.07 -3.78 0.61
CA CYS A 158 16.45 -5.03 -0.04
C CYS A 158 16.15 -5.03 -1.55
N ARG A 159 15.51 -4.00 -2.07
CA ARG A 159 15.10 -3.86 -3.47
C ARG A 159 14.30 -5.09 -3.93
N MET A 160 13.23 -5.41 -3.19
CA MET A 160 12.38 -6.54 -3.51
C MET A 160 11.67 -6.31 -4.85
N THR A 161 11.58 -7.37 -5.66
CA THR A 161 11.08 -7.29 -7.03
C THR A 161 9.56 -7.35 -7.06
N PRO A 162 8.86 -6.37 -7.67
CA PRO A 162 7.41 -6.42 -7.87
C PRO A 162 7.01 -7.37 -9.01
N GLY A 163 5.71 -7.62 -9.18
CA GLY A 163 5.15 -8.28 -10.36
C GLY A 163 4.77 -9.75 -10.14
N HIS A 164 5.32 -10.41 -9.13
CA HIS A 164 5.13 -11.85 -8.87
C HIS A 164 4.08 -12.20 -7.82
N TYR A 165 3.52 -11.21 -7.15
CA TYR A 165 2.49 -11.42 -6.15
C TYR A 165 1.14 -11.79 -6.79
N SER A 166 0.42 -12.72 -6.14
CA SER A 166 -0.97 -13.07 -6.48
C SER A 166 -1.79 -13.16 -5.18
N PRO A 167 -2.95 -12.47 -5.08
CA PRO A 167 -3.81 -12.55 -3.91
C PRO A 167 -4.20 -13.98 -3.55
N GLY A 168 -4.28 -14.28 -2.24
CA GLY A 168 -4.71 -15.58 -1.75
C GLY A 168 -3.70 -16.73 -1.89
N ARG A 169 -2.49 -16.48 -2.36
CA ARG A 169 -1.37 -17.45 -2.33
C ARG A 169 -0.43 -17.08 -1.19
N HIS A 170 -0.71 -17.58 0.01
CA HIS A 170 0.14 -17.47 1.21
C HIS A 170 0.75 -18.83 1.53
#